data_bb35988333f79f799b4e9bba45b9af92
#
_entry.id   bb35988333f79f799b4e9bba45b9af92
#
_cell.length_a   1.000
_cell.length_b   1.000
_cell.length_c   1.000
_cell.angle_alpha   90.00
_cell.angle_beta   90.00
_cell.angle_gamma   90.00
#
_symmetry.space_group_name_H-M   'P 1'
#
loop_
_entity.id
_entity.type
_entity.pdbx_description
1 polymer ?
#
loop_
_entity_poly.entity_id
_entity_poly.type
_entity_poly.pdbx_seq_one_letter_code
_entity_poly.pdbx_strand_id
1 'polypeptide(L)'
;MANILAIDDEIPILELIKNGLQKDGHTVSAYPSVSQIPLEHLNRYDLIMLDVMMPDTDGFTFCKKIRSLVDCPILFLTAKTLENDITFGLGIGADD
;
A
#
# COMPACT_ATOMS: atom_id res chain seq x y z
N MET A 1 -7.42 -14.95 -5.62
CA MET A 1 -8.05 -13.79 -5.02
C MET A 1 -7.32 -13.40 -3.76
N ALA A 2 -6.97 -12.15 -3.61
CA ALA A 2 -6.16 -11.70 -2.50
C ALA A 2 -6.84 -10.57 -1.74
N ASN A 3 -6.48 -10.42 -0.47
CA ASN A 3 -6.88 -9.27 0.34
C ASN A 3 -5.74 -8.26 0.28
N ILE A 4 -6.03 -7.09 -0.26
CA ILE A 4 -5.01 -6.07 -0.51
C ILE A 4 -5.36 -4.81 0.25
N LEU A 5 -4.37 -4.26 0.94
CA LEU A 5 -4.49 -2.96 1.59
C LEU A 5 -3.78 -1.93 0.73
N ALA A 6 -4.47 -0.85 0.38
CA ALA A 6 -3.89 0.22 -0.41
C ALA A 6 -3.98 1.52 0.36
N ILE A 7 -2.87 2.23 0.48
CA ILE A 7 -2.79 3.47 1.24
C ILE A 7 -2.15 4.54 0.38
N ASP A 8 -2.89 5.61 0.10
CA ASP A 8 -2.41 6.71 -0.72
C ASP A 8 -3.29 7.92 -0.45
N ASP A 9 -2.70 9.07 -0.18
CA ASP A 9 -3.47 10.27 0.13
C ASP A 9 -4.11 10.92 -1.12
N GLU A 10 -3.72 10.47 -2.30
CA GLU A 10 -4.33 10.97 -3.53
C GLU A 10 -5.51 10.07 -3.90
N ILE A 11 -6.70 10.57 -3.68
CA ILE A 11 -7.91 9.79 -3.87
C ILE A 11 -8.05 9.24 -5.30
N PRO A 12 -7.77 10.01 -6.36
CA PRO A 12 -7.90 9.44 -7.71
C PRO A 12 -6.99 8.23 -7.94
N ILE A 13 -5.78 8.25 -7.39
CA ILE A 13 -4.87 7.12 -7.53
C ILE A 13 -5.38 5.93 -6.74
N LEU A 14 -5.87 6.19 -5.54
CA LEU A 14 -6.40 5.15 -4.68
C LEU A 14 -7.58 4.44 -5.36
N GLU A 15 -8.45 5.21 -5.99
CA GLU A 15 -9.59 4.63 -6.69
C GLU A 15 -9.19 3.87 -7.92
N LEU A 16 -8.18 4.35 -8.63
CA LEU A 16 -7.67 3.64 -9.80
C LEU A 16 -7.14 2.27 -9.40
N ILE A 17 -6.37 2.22 -8.33
CA ILE A 17 -5.81 0.95 -7.83
C ILE A 17 -6.94 0.01 -7.40
N LYS A 18 -7.86 0.55 -6.61
CA LYS A 18 -8.95 -0.26 -6.09
C LYS A 18 -9.80 -0.85 -7.21
N ASN A 19 -10.19 -0.01 -8.18
CA ASN A 19 -11.04 -0.48 -9.26
C ASN A 19 -10.34 -1.50 -10.13
N GLY A 20 -9.07 -1.28 -10.41
CA GLY A 20 -8.32 -2.21 -11.25
C GLY A 20 -8.16 -3.58 -10.61
N LEU A 21 -7.82 -3.58 -9.34
CA LEU A 21 -7.61 -4.85 -8.64
C LEU A 21 -8.92 -5.59 -8.36
N GLN A 22 -9.99 -4.85 -8.08
CA GLN A 22 -11.28 -5.48 -7.86
C GLN A 22 -11.82 -6.13 -9.13
N LYS A 23 -11.50 -5.55 -10.28
CA LYS A 23 -11.86 -6.16 -11.54
C LYS A 23 -11.24 -7.53 -11.71
N ASP A 24 -10.05 -7.72 -11.16
CA ASP A 24 -9.35 -8.99 -11.26
C ASP A 24 -9.73 -9.96 -10.14
N GLY A 25 -10.72 -9.62 -9.34
CA GLY A 25 -11.23 -10.53 -8.33
C GLY A 25 -10.62 -10.38 -6.96
N HIS A 26 -9.81 -9.36 -6.73
CA HIS A 26 -9.21 -9.13 -5.41
C HIS A 26 -10.12 -8.29 -4.52
N THR A 27 -9.94 -8.42 -3.23
CA THR A 27 -10.63 -7.58 -2.26
C THR A 27 -9.66 -6.48 -1.84
N VAL A 28 -10.06 -5.23 -1.97
CA VAL A 28 -9.18 -4.09 -1.69
C VAL A 28 -9.78 -3.22 -0.61
N SER A 29 -8.99 -2.98 0.44
CA SER A 29 -9.33 -1.99 1.46
C SER A 29 -8.45 -0.78 1.22
N ALA A 30 -9.07 0.36 0.98
CA ALA A 30 -8.36 1.57 0.58
C ALA A 30 -8.51 2.65 1.64
N TYR A 31 -7.38 3.23 2.04
CA TYR A 31 -7.36 4.28 3.05
C TYR A 31 -6.52 5.44 2.59
N PRO A 32 -6.99 6.67 2.79
CA PRO A 32 -6.21 7.85 2.40
C PRO A 32 -5.15 8.24 3.44
N SER A 33 -5.13 7.59 4.59
CA SER A 33 -4.22 7.95 5.67
C SER A 33 -3.94 6.71 6.53
N VAL A 34 -2.70 6.61 7.02
CA VAL A 34 -2.35 5.49 7.89
C VAL A 34 -3.05 5.58 9.24
N SER A 35 -3.47 6.77 9.64
CA SER A 35 -4.14 6.93 10.94
C SER A 35 -5.50 6.28 10.99
N GLN A 36 -6.08 5.97 9.84
CA GLN A 36 -7.40 5.36 9.78
C GLN A 36 -7.38 3.84 9.79
N ILE A 37 -6.21 3.24 9.77
CA ILE A 37 -6.08 1.80 9.61
C ILE A 37 -6.11 1.10 10.95
N PRO A 38 -7.01 0.10 11.13
CA PRO A 38 -6.99 -0.68 12.36
C PRO A 38 -5.78 -1.61 12.35
N LEU A 39 -4.81 -1.33 13.21
CA LEU A 39 -3.56 -2.07 13.23
C LEU A 39 -3.77 -3.56 13.56
N GLU A 40 -4.78 -3.87 14.32
CA GLU A 40 -5.04 -5.25 14.69
C GLU A 40 -5.48 -6.12 13.50
N HIS A 41 -5.83 -5.49 12.39
CA HIS A 41 -6.27 -6.25 11.21
C HIS A 41 -5.20 -6.36 10.13
N LEU A 42 -4.03 -5.83 10.39
CA LEU A 42 -3.00 -5.77 9.34
C LEU A 42 -2.55 -7.13 8.85
N ASN A 43 -2.56 -8.12 9.72
CA ASN A 43 -2.08 -9.45 9.32
C ASN A 43 -3.10 -10.23 8.48
N ARG A 44 -4.23 -9.63 8.15
CA ARG A 44 -5.22 -10.26 7.29
C ARG A 44 -4.96 -10.02 5.81
N TYR A 45 -4.04 -9.13 5.50
CA TYR A 45 -3.79 -8.77 4.12
C TYR A 45 -2.72 -9.65 3.50
N ASP A 46 -2.86 -9.89 2.21
CA ASP A 46 -1.88 -10.65 1.44
C ASP A 46 -0.85 -9.76 0.79
N LEU A 47 -1.18 -8.48 0.64
CA LEU A 47 -0.29 -7.50 0.05
C LEU A 47 -0.66 -6.12 0.59
N ILE A 48 0.33 -5.29 0.86
CA ILE A 48 0.13 -3.90 1.26
C ILE A 48 0.78 -3.01 0.23
N MET A 49 -0.01 -2.08 -0.35
CA MET A 49 0.48 -1.09 -1.30
C MET A 49 0.48 0.25 -0.58
N LEU A 50 1.64 0.87 -0.47
CA LEU A 50 1.85 1.98 0.44
C LEU A 50 2.55 3.15 -0.25
N ASP A 51 1.90 4.31 -0.24
CA ASP A 51 2.50 5.53 -0.76
C ASP A 51 3.57 6.02 0.21
N VAL A 52 4.72 6.41 -0.32
CA VAL A 52 5.83 6.89 0.51
C VAL A 52 5.68 8.35 0.90
N MET A 53 4.89 9.11 0.15
CA MET A 53 4.77 10.56 0.36
C MET A 53 3.38 10.89 0.86
N MET A 54 3.18 10.84 2.16
CA MET A 54 1.89 11.15 2.75
C MET A 54 2.03 12.25 3.79
N PRO A 55 1.01 13.10 3.95
CA PRO A 55 1.14 14.28 4.82
C PRO A 55 1.28 13.95 6.30
N ASP A 56 0.68 12.88 6.78
CA ASP A 56 0.69 12.58 8.21
C ASP A 56 1.84 11.66 8.63
N THR A 57 2.45 10.96 7.69
CA THR A 57 3.64 10.18 7.98
C THR A 57 4.26 9.77 6.66
N ASP A 58 5.53 9.45 6.64
CA ASP A 58 6.09 8.92 5.42
C ASP A 58 5.95 7.40 5.41
N GLY A 59 5.85 6.85 4.19
CA GLY A 59 5.59 5.43 4.02
C GLY A 59 6.70 4.54 4.56
N PHE A 60 7.94 5.03 4.52
CA PHE A 60 9.07 4.23 5.04
C PHE A 60 8.97 4.05 6.55
N THR A 61 8.59 5.11 7.26
CA THR A 61 8.42 5.04 8.71
C THR A 61 7.29 4.08 9.06
N PHE A 62 6.18 4.18 8.35
CA PHE A 62 5.06 3.28 8.59
C PHE A 62 5.44 1.84 8.27
N CYS A 63 6.18 1.63 7.20
CA CYS A 63 6.63 0.29 6.82
C CYS A 63 7.47 -0.33 7.94
N LYS A 64 8.39 0.43 8.50
CA LYS A 64 9.21 -0.07 9.61
C LYS A 64 8.34 -0.45 10.80
N LYS A 65 7.34 0.38 11.08
CA LYS A 65 6.46 0.15 12.20
C LYS A 65 5.68 -1.15 12.06
N ILE A 66 5.18 -1.42 10.86
CA ILE A 66 4.32 -2.59 10.66
C ILE A 66 5.07 -3.83 10.22
N ARG A 67 6.36 -3.72 9.88
CA ARG A 67 7.09 -4.87 9.34
C ARG A 67 7.07 -6.06 10.29
N SER A 68 7.09 -5.79 11.60
CA SER A 68 7.04 -6.86 12.57
C SER A 68 5.63 -7.38 12.82
N LEU A 69 4.62 -6.68 12.30
CA LEU A 69 3.23 -7.04 12.51
C LEU A 69 2.62 -7.84 11.37
N VAL A 70 3.27 -7.85 10.21
CA VAL A 70 2.72 -8.51 9.03
C VAL A 70 3.79 -9.38 8.38
N ASP A 71 3.32 -10.42 7.70
CA ASP A 71 4.22 -11.29 6.96
C ASP A 71 4.11 -11.08 5.46
N CYS A 72 3.14 -10.32 5.02
CA CYS A 72 2.90 -10.15 3.59
C CYS A 72 3.88 -9.15 2.98
N PRO A 73 4.05 -9.18 1.66
CA PRO A 73 4.87 -8.19 0.96
C PRO A 73 4.30 -6.78 1.09
N ILE A 74 5.18 -5.80 1.11
CA ILE A 74 4.81 -4.39 1.11
C ILE A 74 5.41 -3.77 -0.14
N LEU A 75 4.54 -3.22 -0.98
CA LEU A 75 4.92 -2.59 -2.23
C LEU A 75 4.78 -1.09 -2.09
N PHE A 76 5.87 -0.34 -2.30
CA PHE A 76 5.80 1.11 -2.24
C PHE A 76 5.29 1.69 -3.54
N LEU A 77 4.48 2.74 -3.40
CA LEU A 77 3.96 3.49 -4.53
C LEU A 77 4.48 4.91 -4.45
N THR A 78 4.87 5.46 -5.58
CA THR A 78 5.22 6.88 -5.68
C THR A 78 4.68 7.38 -7.00
N ALA A 79 4.54 8.70 -7.13
CA ALA A 79 4.13 9.26 -8.41
C ALA A 79 5.10 8.86 -9.51
N LYS A 80 6.37 8.83 -9.16
CA LYS A 80 7.41 8.45 -10.10
C LYS A 80 7.28 6.99 -10.52
N THR A 81 6.98 6.13 -9.57
CA THR A 81 6.78 4.72 -9.85
C THR A 81 5.65 4.52 -10.84
N LEU A 82 4.53 5.21 -10.63
CA LEU A 82 3.38 5.06 -11.48
C LEU A 82 3.62 5.59 -12.88
N GLU A 83 4.45 6.62 -13.01
CA GLU A 83 4.71 7.21 -14.32
C GLU A 83 5.73 6.44 -15.12
N ASN A 84 6.74 5.95 -14.47
CA ASN A 84 7.90 5.44 -15.19
C ASN A 84 8.07 3.93 -15.09
N ASP A 85 8.12 3.41 -13.88
CA ASP A 85 8.46 2.01 -13.71
C ASP A 85 7.90 1.52 -12.39
N ILE A 86 6.85 0.78 -12.46
CA ILE A 86 6.20 0.30 -11.27
C ILE A 86 7.09 -0.63 -10.47
N THR A 87 8.02 -1.30 -11.12
CA THR A 87 8.91 -2.21 -10.41
C THR A 87 9.94 -1.47 -9.58
N PHE A 88 10.14 -0.19 -9.83
CA PHE A 88 11.07 0.60 -9.06
C PHE A 88 10.71 0.60 -7.58
N GLY A 89 9.41 0.68 -7.27
CA GLY A 89 8.96 0.66 -5.89
C GLY A 89 9.27 -0.63 -5.17
N LEU A 90 9.40 -1.71 -5.88
CA LEU A 90 9.69 -2.99 -5.27
C LEU A 90 11.09 -3.06 -4.70
N GLY A 91 12.00 -2.27 -5.22
CA GLY A 91 13.38 -2.32 -4.76
C GLY A 91 13.67 -1.43 -3.58
N ILE A 92 12.69 -0.70 -3.07
CA ILE A 92 12.95 0.28 -2.05
C ILE A 92 12.56 -0.26 -0.69
N GLY A 93 13.34 -1.15 -0.19
CA GLY A 93 13.24 -1.54 1.20
C GLY A 93 11.96 -2.15 1.68
N ALA A 94 11.06 -2.49 0.83
CA ALA A 94 9.87 -3.15 1.28
C ALA A 94 10.24 -4.57 1.50
N ASP A 95 9.75 -5.42 0.75
CA ASP A 95 10.14 -6.71 0.90
C ASP A 95 10.98 -7.11 -0.15
N ASP A 96 11.41 -6.54 -0.75
CA ASP A 96 12.19 -6.89 -1.68
C ASP A 96 12.77 -7.79 -1.76
#